data_fe5be5d2f97fb95538af72e51d40db4c
#
_entry.id   fe5be5d2f97fb95538af72e51d40db4c
#
_cell.length_a   1.000
_cell.length_b   1.000
_cell.length_c   1.000
_cell.angle_alpha   90.00
_cell.angle_beta   90.00
_cell.angle_gamma   90.00
#
_symmetry.space_group_name_H-M   'P 1'
#
loop_
_entity.id
_entity.type
_entity.pdbx_description
1 polymer ?
#
loop_
_entity_poly.entity_id
_entity_poly.type
_entity_poly.pdbx_seq_one_letter_code
_entity_poly.pdbx_strand_id
1 'polypeptide(L)'
;MEVRVEIGGIRLDKALADLTDLSRSVANEQIKNGQVLVNGQPKKAKYSVQVGDVLTYQIPEVEEIDYVAEDIPLEIVFQDEDVAVINKPQGMVVHPSAGHTSGTLVNALLYHVKDLSGINGVLRPGIVHRIDKDTSGLLMIAKNDDAHTKLAAELKDKKSLRKYWAIVHGNLPNDRGVIEAPIGRSEKDRKKQAVTAKGKEAVTRFQVLERFGDYTLVELTLETGRTHQIRVHMAYIGHPVAGDEAYGPRKTLKGHGQFLHARTLGFTHPRTGEVVEFTAEAPAIFQEALEKLRKAEYIV
;
A
#
# COMPACT_ATOMS: atom_id res chain seq x y z
N MET A 1 -16.45 -25.50 -15.39
CA MET A 1 -15.19 -26.11 -15.85
C MET A 1 -14.79 -27.26 -14.94
N GLU A 2 -13.95 -28.17 -15.43
CA GLU A 2 -13.45 -29.29 -14.62
C GLU A 2 -11.93 -29.40 -14.74
N VAL A 3 -11.27 -29.75 -13.64
CA VAL A 3 -9.85 -30.03 -13.59
C VAL A 3 -9.61 -31.24 -12.69
N ARG A 4 -8.67 -32.10 -13.09
CA ARG A 4 -8.31 -33.29 -12.31
C ARG A 4 -7.06 -33.04 -11.47
N VAL A 5 -7.10 -33.46 -10.22
CA VAL A 5 -6.01 -33.33 -9.27
C VAL A 5 -4.93 -34.39 -9.56
N GLU A 6 -3.71 -33.95 -9.85
CA GLU A 6 -2.55 -34.79 -10.10
C GLU A 6 -1.68 -35.01 -8.84
N ILE A 7 -1.70 -34.05 -7.92
CA ILE A 7 -0.94 -34.08 -6.66
C ILE A 7 -1.89 -33.98 -5.48
N GLY A 8 -1.97 -35.05 -4.69
CA GLY A 8 -2.79 -35.08 -3.48
C GLY A 8 -2.12 -34.48 -2.25
N GLY A 9 -2.88 -34.41 -1.15
CA GLY A 9 -2.36 -33.98 0.16
C GLY A 9 -2.31 -32.46 0.35
N ILE A 10 -2.72 -31.66 -0.63
CA ILE A 10 -2.78 -30.20 -0.53
C ILE A 10 -4.21 -29.72 -0.30
N ARG A 11 -4.34 -28.54 0.25
CA ARG A 11 -5.66 -27.93 0.53
C ARG A 11 -6.38 -27.59 -0.76
N LEU A 12 -7.71 -27.77 -0.76
CA LEU A 12 -8.55 -27.50 -1.93
C LEU A 12 -8.40 -26.09 -2.49
N ASP A 13 -8.34 -25.06 -1.61
CA ASP A 13 -8.15 -23.66 -2.02
C ASP A 13 -6.82 -23.43 -2.75
N LYS A 14 -5.78 -24.16 -2.35
CA LYS A 14 -4.48 -24.12 -3.00
C LYS A 14 -4.46 -24.95 -4.28
N ALA A 15 -4.99 -26.17 -4.24
CA ALA A 15 -5.06 -27.04 -5.40
C ALA A 15 -5.80 -26.38 -6.57
N LEU A 16 -6.93 -25.74 -6.28
CA LEU A 16 -7.72 -25.03 -7.30
C LEU A 16 -6.93 -23.86 -7.89
N ALA A 17 -6.23 -23.07 -7.06
CA ALA A 17 -5.42 -21.97 -7.54
C ALA A 17 -4.19 -22.42 -8.35
N ASP A 18 -3.57 -23.53 -7.97
CA ASP A 18 -2.39 -24.09 -8.67
C ASP A 18 -2.76 -24.74 -10.03
N LEU A 19 -3.98 -25.24 -10.15
CA LEU A 19 -4.50 -25.94 -11.35
C LEU A 19 -5.30 -25.06 -12.31
N THR A 20 -5.57 -23.81 -11.93
CA THR A 20 -6.40 -22.88 -12.71
C THR A 20 -5.81 -21.47 -12.67
N ASP A 21 -6.32 -20.56 -13.48
CA ASP A 21 -5.94 -19.13 -13.46
C ASP A 21 -6.58 -18.34 -12.31
N LEU A 22 -7.28 -19.01 -11.38
CA LEU A 22 -7.89 -18.35 -10.22
C LEU A 22 -6.86 -18.02 -9.16
N SER A 23 -6.91 -16.81 -8.63
CA SER A 23 -6.13 -16.51 -7.42
C SER A 23 -6.65 -17.33 -6.23
N ARG A 24 -5.79 -17.64 -5.26
CA ARG A 24 -6.19 -18.40 -4.06
C ARG A 24 -7.32 -17.72 -3.27
N SER A 25 -7.40 -16.38 -3.29
CA SER A 25 -8.49 -15.63 -2.67
C SER A 25 -9.82 -15.90 -3.34
N VAL A 26 -9.85 -15.85 -4.68
CA VAL A 26 -11.03 -16.14 -5.49
C VAL A 26 -11.44 -17.62 -5.33
N ALA A 27 -10.49 -18.54 -5.39
CA ALA A 27 -10.74 -19.96 -5.15
C ALA A 27 -11.40 -20.22 -3.78
N ASN A 28 -10.90 -19.57 -2.72
CA ASN A 28 -11.47 -19.70 -1.38
C ASN A 28 -12.89 -19.12 -1.29
N GLU A 29 -13.15 -18.01 -1.94
CA GLU A 29 -14.48 -17.39 -1.99
C GLU A 29 -15.48 -18.26 -2.74
N GLN A 30 -15.12 -18.79 -3.90
CA GLN A 30 -15.95 -19.71 -4.66
C GLN A 30 -16.27 -21.00 -3.87
N ILE A 31 -15.29 -21.55 -3.17
CA ILE A 31 -15.52 -22.72 -2.30
C ILE A 31 -16.52 -22.39 -1.19
N LYS A 32 -16.42 -21.22 -0.57
CA LYS A 32 -17.37 -20.77 0.47
C LYS A 32 -18.78 -20.59 -0.08
N ASN A 33 -18.90 -20.10 -1.30
CA ASN A 33 -20.18 -19.87 -1.97
C ASN A 33 -20.77 -21.14 -2.59
N GLY A 34 -20.10 -22.30 -2.41
CA GLY A 34 -20.61 -23.58 -2.94
C GLY A 34 -20.45 -23.75 -4.45
N GLN A 35 -19.66 -22.91 -5.10
CA GLN A 35 -19.43 -22.90 -6.55
C GLN A 35 -18.31 -23.86 -6.97
N VAL A 36 -17.67 -24.52 -6.02
CA VAL A 36 -16.63 -25.53 -6.25
C VAL A 36 -17.07 -26.86 -5.66
N LEU A 37 -17.05 -27.89 -6.47
CA LEU A 37 -17.38 -29.26 -6.04
C LEU A 37 -16.15 -30.15 -6.24
N VAL A 38 -15.99 -31.11 -5.33
CA VAL A 38 -15.00 -32.19 -5.44
C VAL A 38 -15.77 -33.48 -5.66
N ASN A 39 -15.59 -34.13 -6.82
CA ASN A 39 -16.35 -35.33 -7.22
C ASN A 39 -17.87 -35.12 -7.08
N GLY A 40 -18.37 -33.95 -7.48
CA GLY A 40 -19.77 -33.57 -7.39
C GLY A 40 -20.27 -33.18 -5.98
N GLN A 41 -19.41 -33.11 -4.98
CA GLN A 41 -19.78 -32.80 -3.59
C GLN A 41 -19.10 -31.51 -3.11
N PRO A 42 -19.81 -30.61 -2.38
CA PRO A 42 -19.20 -29.43 -1.80
C PRO A 42 -18.25 -29.83 -0.66
N LYS A 43 -17.06 -29.23 -0.63
CA LYS A 43 -16.05 -29.42 0.41
C LYS A 43 -15.59 -28.08 0.98
N LYS A 44 -15.06 -28.09 2.20
CA LYS A 44 -14.47 -26.88 2.80
C LYS A 44 -13.09 -26.58 2.19
N ALA A 45 -12.67 -25.32 2.15
CA ALA A 45 -11.41 -24.89 1.60
C ALA A 45 -10.17 -25.63 2.19
N LYS A 46 -10.28 -26.11 3.42
CA LYS A 46 -9.23 -26.91 4.10
C LYS A 46 -9.24 -28.40 3.75
N TYR A 47 -10.19 -28.86 2.92
CA TYR A 47 -10.19 -30.26 2.45
C TYR A 47 -8.87 -30.60 1.79
N SER A 48 -8.30 -31.75 2.13
CA SER A 48 -7.05 -32.26 1.53
C SER A 48 -7.43 -33.07 0.28
N VAL A 49 -7.16 -32.52 -0.89
CA VAL A 49 -7.49 -33.20 -2.16
C VAL A 49 -6.69 -34.48 -2.34
N GLN A 50 -7.28 -35.47 -3.02
CA GLN A 50 -6.66 -36.74 -3.34
C GLN A 50 -6.28 -36.78 -4.82
N VAL A 51 -5.27 -37.55 -5.19
CA VAL A 51 -4.93 -37.80 -6.60
C VAL A 51 -6.15 -38.43 -7.29
N GLY A 52 -6.55 -37.87 -8.43
CA GLY A 52 -7.70 -38.31 -9.18
C GLY A 52 -9.02 -37.59 -8.83
N ASP A 53 -9.06 -36.77 -7.77
CA ASP A 53 -10.25 -35.93 -7.52
C ASP A 53 -10.52 -35.03 -8.73
N VAL A 54 -11.80 -34.90 -9.06
CA VAL A 54 -12.29 -34.00 -10.11
C VAL A 54 -12.88 -32.76 -9.42
N LEU A 55 -12.25 -31.61 -9.67
CA LEU A 55 -12.74 -30.32 -9.21
C LEU A 55 -13.61 -29.69 -10.29
N THR A 56 -14.90 -29.52 -10.01
CA THR A 56 -15.82 -28.74 -10.86
C THR A 56 -15.89 -27.32 -10.29
N TYR A 57 -15.67 -26.31 -11.11
CA TYR A 57 -15.68 -24.91 -10.71
C TYR A 57 -16.26 -24.02 -11.80
N GLN A 58 -16.70 -22.84 -11.40
CA GLN A 58 -17.11 -21.78 -12.32
C GLN A 58 -16.00 -20.73 -12.41
N ILE A 59 -15.74 -20.20 -13.61
CA ILE A 59 -14.99 -18.95 -13.68
C ILE A 59 -15.98 -17.88 -13.24
N PRO A 60 -15.66 -17.08 -12.19
CA PRO A 60 -16.54 -15.96 -11.86
C PRO A 60 -16.63 -15.10 -13.11
N GLU A 61 -17.84 -14.75 -13.52
CA GLU A 61 -18.00 -13.56 -14.34
C GLU A 61 -17.33 -12.45 -13.55
N VAL A 62 -16.30 -11.85 -14.13
CA VAL A 62 -15.71 -10.63 -13.60
C VAL A 62 -16.87 -9.66 -13.62
N GLU A 63 -17.52 -9.41 -12.46
CA GLU A 63 -18.30 -8.20 -12.33
C GLU A 63 -17.31 -7.09 -12.68
N GLU A 64 -17.44 -6.54 -13.88
CA GLU A 64 -16.83 -5.29 -14.26
C GLU A 64 -17.39 -4.28 -13.26
N ILE A 65 -16.72 -4.12 -12.13
CA ILE A 65 -16.94 -2.97 -11.28
C ILE A 65 -16.43 -1.82 -12.13
N ASP A 66 -17.32 -1.24 -12.90
CA ASP A 66 -17.07 -0.02 -13.65
C ASP A 66 -16.73 1.07 -12.63
N TYR A 67 -15.43 1.24 -12.38
CA TYR A 67 -14.97 2.39 -11.62
C TYR A 67 -15.24 3.61 -12.46
N VAL A 68 -16.18 4.41 -11.98
CA VAL A 68 -16.57 5.64 -12.65
C VAL A 68 -15.40 6.62 -12.58
N ALA A 69 -15.02 7.15 -13.73
CA ALA A 69 -14.10 8.29 -13.80
C ALA A 69 -14.75 9.49 -13.12
N GLU A 70 -14.06 10.09 -12.16
CA GLU A 70 -14.57 11.22 -11.39
C GLU A 70 -13.64 12.44 -11.57
N ASP A 71 -14.23 13.61 -11.82
CA ASP A 71 -13.51 14.89 -11.91
C ASP A 71 -13.10 15.36 -10.50
N ILE A 72 -12.15 14.64 -9.92
CA ILE A 72 -11.57 14.99 -8.61
C ILE A 72 -10.25 15.71 -8.88
N PRO A 73 -10.04 16.92 -8.32
CA PRO A 73 -8.78 17.64 -8.49
C PRO A 73 -7.57 16.79 -8.09
N LEU A 74 -6.60 16.68 -9.00
CA LEU A 74 -5.41 15.86 -8.82
C LEU A 74 -4.18 16.62 -9.29
N GLU A 75 -3.18 16.73 -8.42
CA GLU A 75 -1.90 17.33 -8.76
C GLU A 75 -1.02 16.30 -9.48
N ILE A 76 -0.85 16.48 -10.78
CA ILE A 76 0.06 15.70 -11.62
C ILE A 76 1.40 16.43 -11.68
N VAL A 77 2.40 15.90 -10.98
CA VAL A 77 3.74 16.49 -10.88
C VAL A 77 4.53 16.27 -12.15
N PHE A 78 4.34 15.11 -12.77
CA PHE A 78 4.97 14.73 -14.05
C PHE A 78 4.07 13.75 -14.78
N GLN A 79 4.09 13.81 -16.10
CA GLN A 79 3.42 12.84 -16.97
C GLN A 79 4.06 12.78 -18.32
N ASP A 80 4.25 11.57 -18.84
CA ASP A 80 4.61 11.30 -20.24
C ASP A 80 3.80 10.13 -20.81
N GLU A 81 4.31 9.40 -21.80
CA GLU A 81 3.63 8.27 -22.42
C GLU A 81 3.65 7.01 -21.55
N ASP A 82 4.60 6.87 -20.61
CA ASP A 82 4.85 5.66 -19.85
C ASP A 82 4.45 5.76 -18.39
N VAL A 83 4.66 6.93 -17.79
CA VAL A 83 4.49 7.13 -16.36
C VAL A 83 3.76 8.44 -16.04
N ALA A 84 3.09 8.46 -14.90
CA ALA A 84 2.68 9.70 -14.25
C ALA A 84 3.16 9.69 -12.80
N VAL A 85 3.50 10.87 -12.27
CA VAL A 85 3.83 11.08 -10.86
C VAL A 85 2.78 12.02 -10.28
N ILE A 86 2.12 11.54 -9.23
CA ILE A 86 0.98 12.19 -8.61
C ILE A 86 1.34 12.61 -7.19
N ASN A 87 0.97 13.83 -6.81
CA ASN A 87 0.99 14.27 -5.43
C ASN A 87 -0.41 14.04 -4.82
N LYS A 88 -0.58 12.90 -4.15
CA LYS A 88 -1.88 12.51 -3.56
C LYS A 88 -2.20 13.41 -2.35
N PRO A 89 -3.39 14.01 -2.27
CA PRO A 89 -3.80 14.73 -1.08
C PRO A 89 -4.01 13.78 0.11
N GLN A 90 -3.91 14.31 1.31
CA GLN A 90 -4.31 13.64 2.54
C GLN A 90 -5.83 13.37 2.53
N GLY A 91 -6.27 12.27 3.11
CA GLY A 91 -7.69 11.89 3.18
C GLY A 91 -8.18 11.09 1.97
N MET A 92 -7.42 11.00 0.88
CA MET A 92 -7.80 10.26 -0.32
C MET A 92 -7.32 8.82 -0.25
N VAL A 93 -8.24 7.86 -0.40
CA VAL A 93 -7.93 6.42 -0.55
C VAL A 93 -7.35 6.17 -1.94
N VAL A 94 -6.33 5.31 -2.05
CA VAL A 94 -5.70 5.05 -3.36
C VAL A 94 -6.62 4.28 -4.30
N HIS A 95 -7.25 3.19 -3.84
CA HIS A 95 -8.11 2.37 -4.68
C HIS A 95 -9.39 1.98 -3.96
N PRO A 96 -10.48 1.78 -4.71
CA PRO A 96 -11.76 1.38 -4.12
C PRO A 96 -11.65 0.09 -3.30
N SER A 97 -12.43 0.04 -2.25
CA SER A 97 -12.54 -1.11 -1.35
C SER A 97 -13.91 -1.14 -0.71
N ALA A 98 -14.23 -2.21 0.02
CA ALA A 98 -15.48 -2.26 0.79
C ALA A 98 -15.63 -1.03 1.69
N GLY A 99 -16.67 -0.22 1.46
CA GLY A 99 -16.94 1.05 2.13
C GLY A 99 -16.34 2.31 1.48
N HIS A 100 -15.56 2.19 0.39
CA HIS A 100 -15.00 3.30 -0.38
C HIS A 100 -15.04 2.94 -1.87
N THR A 101 -16.19 3.06 -2.52
CA THR A 101 -16.40 2.70 -3.94
C THR A 101 -16.16 3.86 -4.89
N SER A 102 -16.09 5.09 -4.38
CA SER A 102 -15.93 6.35 -5.12
C SER A 102 -14.99 7.30 -4.37
N GLY A 103 -14.62 8.41 -4.99
CA GLY A 103 -13.76 9.42 -4.37
C GLY A 103 -12.31 8.98 -4.17
N THR A 104 -11.85 7.97 -4.88
CA THR A 104 -10.49 7.41 -4.72
C THR A 104 -9.52 7.97 -5.77
N LEU A 105 -8.22 7.75 -5.55
CA LEU A 105 -7.21 8.11 -6.53
C LEU A 105 -7.46 7.42 -7.89
N VAL A 106 -7.91 6.16 -7.89
CA VAL A 106 -8.25 5.45 -9.13
C VAL A 106 -9.37 6.16 -9.89
N ASN A 107 -10.43 6.62 -9.22
CA ASN A 107 -11.50 7.37 -9.86
C ASN A 107 -10.98 8.68 -10.50
N ALA A 108 -10.10 9.40 -9.80
CA ALA A 108 -9.46 10.61 -10.34
C ALA A 108 -8.51 10.30 -11.50
N LEU A 109 -7.71 9.23 -11.40
CA LEU A 109 -6.80 8.82 -12.47
C LEU A 109 -7.54 8.44 -13.75
N LEU A 110 -8.65 7.72 -13.65
CA LEU A 110 -9.49 7.36 -14.80
C LEU A 110 -10.04 8.60 -15.54
N TYR A 111 -10.23 9.71 -14.84
CA TYR A 111 -10.67 10.96 -15.44
C TYR A 111 -9.49 11.75 -16.07
N HIS A 112 -8.40 11.91 -15.33
CA HIS A 112 -7.31 12.81 -15.69
C HIS A 112 -6.18 12.17 -16.51
N VAL A 113 -5.99 10.85 -16.41
CA VAL A 113 -4.89 10.12 -17.04
C VAL A 113 -5.43 9.13 -18.06
N LYS A 114 -5.06 9.33 -19.32
CA LYS A 114 -5.36 8.36 -20.38
C LYS A 114 -4.36 7.20 -20.34
N ASP A 115 -4.75 6.06 -20.89
CA ASP A 115 -3.86 4.93 -21.16
C ASP A 115 -3.20 4.35 -19.89
N LEU A 116 -3.99 4.08 -18.84
CA LEU A 116 -3.50 3.41 -17.63
C LEU A 116 -3.21 1.93 -17.88
N SER A 117 -2.14 1.40 -17.28
CA SER A 117 -1.83 -0.04 -17.33
C SER A 117 -2.96 -0.88 -16.75
N GLY A 118 -3.32 -1.95 -17.48
CA GLY A 118 -4.35 -2.91 -17.09
C GLY A 118 -3.85 -4.13 -16.30
N ILE A 119 -2.54 -4.25 -16.00
CA ILE A 119 -1.96 -5.46 -15.38
C ILE A 119 -2.68 -5.90 -14.09
N ASN A 120 -3.06 -4.94 -13.24
CA ASN A 120 -3.80 -5.24 -12.00
C ASN A 120 -5.32 -5.33 -12.22
N GLY A 121 -5.75 -5.46 -13.49
CA GLY A 121 -7.14 -5.48 -13.89
C GLY A 121 -7.87 -4.17 -13.64
N VAL A 122 -9.18 -4.20 -13.79
CA VAL A 122 -10.08 -3.03 -13.62
C VAL A 122 -9.98 -2.43 -12.22
N LEU A 123 -9.60 -3.25 -11.22
CA LEU A 123 -9.58 -2.86 -9.81
C LEU A 123 -8.47 -1.86 -9.45
N ARG A 124 -7.33 -1.85 -10.17
CA ARG A 124 -6.14 -1.06 -9.81
C ARG A 124 -5.36 -0.60 -11.05
N PRO A 125 -5.98 0.07 -12.01
CA PRO A 125 -5.31 0.46 -13.24
C PRO A 125 -4.12 1.38 -12.93
N GLY A 126 -2.94 1.01 -13.43
CA GLY A 126 -1.71 1.79 -13.29
C GLY A 126 -1.09 1.85 -11.90
N ILE A 127 -1.70 1.27 -10.88
CA ILE A 127 -1.22 1.34 -9.49
C ILE A 127 -0.12 0.32 -9.24
N VAL A 128 1.12 0.75 -9.10
CA VAL A 128 2.29 -0.09 -8.81
C VAL A 128 2.64 -0.13 -7.32
N HIS A 129 2.32 0.93 -6.57
CA HIS A 129 2.45 0.99 -5.12
C HIS A 129 1.38 1.89 -4.50
N ARG A 130 1.33 1.94 -3.18
CA ARG A 130 0.31 2.71 -2.47
C ARG A 130 0.86 3.38 -1.22
N ILE A 131 0.22 4.47 -0.82
CA ILE A 131 0.34 5.10 0.49
C ILE A 131 -1.01 5.08 1.19
N ASP A 132 -1.03 5.29 2.50
CA ASP A 132 -2.26 5.24 3.30
C ASP A 132 -3.21 6.41 2.96
N LYS A 133 -4.49 6.26 3.32
CA LYS A 133 -5.52 7.28 3.12
C LYS A 133 -5.06 8.67 3.58
N ASP A 134 -4.60 8.74 4.83
CA ASP A 134 -4.23 10.02 5.46
C ASP A 134 -2.74 10.35 5.34
N THR A 135 -2.01 9.63 4.50
CA THR A 135 -0.65 9.99 4.06
C THR A 135 -0.75 10.75 2.75
N SER A 136 -0.14 11.92 2.68
CA SER A 136 -0.03 12.71 1.46
C SER A 136 1.26 12.41 0.71
N GLY A 137 1.38 12.85 -0.54
CA GLY A 137 2.62 12.89 -1.28
C GLY A 137 2.69 12.01 -2.52
N LEU A 138 3.90 11.74 -2.95
CA LEU A 138 4.20 11.22 -4.27
C LEU A 138 3.90 9.74 -4.45
N LEU A 139 3.25 9.43 -5.58
CA LEU A 139 3.06 8.07 -6.12
C LEU A 139 3.43 8.05 -7.59
N MET A 140 4.05 6.95 -8.05
CA MET A 140 4.25 6.67 -9.47
C MET A 140 3.11 5.79 -10.00
N ILE A 141 2.67 6.11 -11.19
CA ILE A 141 1.56 5.46 -11.90
C ILE A 141 2.10 4.97 -13.24
N ALA A 142 1.81 3.71 -13.57
CA ALA A 142 2.17 3.14 -14.86
C ALA A 142 1.06 3.39 -15.89
N LYS A 143 1.41 3.94 -17.05
CA LYS A 143 0.45 4.23 -18.13
C LYS A 143 0.32 3.11 -19.15
N ASN A 144 1.24 2.16 -19.15
CA ASN A 144 1.19 0.95 -19.97
C ASN A 144 1.79 -0.25 -19.22
N ASP A 145 1.59 -1.43 -19.79
CA ASP A 145 1.94 -2.70 -19.11
C ASP A 145 3.45 -2.94 -19.03
N ASP A 146 4.24 -2.46 -19.99
CA ASP A 146 5.70 -2.54 -19.94
C ASP A 146 6.25 -1.68 -18.81
N ALA A 147 5.79 -0.43 -18.71
CA ALA A 147 6.14 0.45 -17.59
C ALA A 147 5.73 -0.15 -16.24
N HIS A 148 4.53 -0.73 -16.15
CA HIS A 148 4.06 -1.38 -14.93
C HIS A 148 4.99 -2.52 -14.49
N THR A 149 5.34 -3.40 -15.41
CA THR A 149 6.22 -4.54 -15.14
C THR A 149 7.60 -4.09 -14.65
N LYS A 150 8.21 -3.09 -15.30
CA LYS A 150 9.52 -2.55 -14.94
C LYS A 150 9.51 -1.85 -13.58
N LEU A 151 8.52 -0.99 -13.34
CA LEU A 151 8.39 -0.27 -12.07
C LEU A 151 8.10 -1.22 -10.90
N ALA A 152 7.27 -2.23 -11.10
CA ALA A 152 6.99 -3.25 -10.10
C ALA A 152 8.24 -4.09 -9.77
N ALA A 153 9.05 -4.44 -10.78
CA ALA A 153 10.32 -5.13 -10.58
C ALA A 153 11.32 -4.28 -9.79
N GLU A 154 11.45 -3.00 -10.12
CA GLU A 154 12.33 -2.07 -9.41
C GLU A 154 11.95 -1.90 -7.93
N LEU A 155 10.64 -1.79 -7.64
CA LEU A 155 10.13 -1.78 -6.26
C LEU A 155 10.45 -3.08 -5.51
N LYS A 156 10.29 -4.23 -6.16
CA LYS A 156 10.61 -5.55 -5.61
C LYS A 156 12.11 -5.69 -5.31
N ASP A 157 12.95 -5.17 -6.18
CA ASP A 157 14.39 -5.18 -6.06
C ASP A 157 14.94 -4.11 -5.11
N LYS A 158 14.06 -3.32 -4.47
CA LYS A 158 14.39 -2.25 -3.51
C LYS A 158 15.27 -1.14 -4.12
N LYS A 159 15.13 -0.88 -5.41
CA LYS A 159 15.94 0.12 -6.15
C LYS A 159 15.30 1.50 -6.21
N SER A 160 13.99 1.60 -6.05
CA SER A 160 13.27 2.88 -6.05
C SER A 160 13.57 3.67 -4.78
N LEU A 161 13.85 4.96 -4.92
CA LEU A 161 14.02 5.86 -3.81
C LEU A 161 12.65 6.34 -3.31
N ARG A 162 12.37 6.13 -2.03
CA ARG A 162 11.12 6.59 -1.39
C ARG A 162 11.45 7.20 -0.05
N LYS A 163 11.40 8.55 0.01
CA LYS A 163 11.65 9.29 1.25
C LYS A 163 10.38 9.97 1.72
N TYR A 164 10.19 9.93 3.01
CA TYR A 164 9.03 10.48 3.71
C TYR A 164 9.47 11.47 4.76
N TRP A 165 8.68 12.48 4.98
CA TRP A 165 8.77 13.29 6.19
C TRP A 165 7.68 12.88 7.16
N ALA A 166 8.03 12.79 8.44
CA ALA A 166 7.09 12.56 9.52
C ALA A 166 7.39 13.44 10.72
N ILE A 167 6.34 13.93 11.37
CA ILE A 167 6.43 14.46 12.71
C ILE A 167 6.13 13.30 13.65
N VAL A 168 7.03 12.98 14.55
CA VAL A 168 6.89 11.87 15.50
C VAL A 168 6.91 12.37 16.94
N HIS A 169 6.30 11.63 17.86
CA HIS A 169 6.30 11.92 19.27
C HIS A 169 7.66 11.73 19.89
N GLY A 170 8.00 12.61 20.81
CA GLY A 170 9.19 12.55 21.64
C GLY A 170 10.46 13.00 20.93
N ASN A 171 11.56 12.93 21.65
CA ASN A 171 12.87 13.34 21.20
C ASN A 171 13.72 12.09 20.92
N LEU A 172 14.00 11.82 19.64
CA LEU A 172 14.82 10.67 19.27
C LEU A 172 16.27 10.88 19.78
N PRO A 173 16.84 9.89 20.48
CA PRO A 173 18.18 10.03 21.06
C PRO A 173 19.27 10.04 19.99
N ASN A 174 19.08 9.35 18.87
CA ASN A 174 20.05 9.22 17.80
C ASN A 174 19.64 10.04 16.58
N ASP A 175 20.59 10.63 15.89
CA ASP A 175 20.33 11.41 14.67
C ASP A 175 19.97 10.53 13.47
N ARG A 176 20.40 9.29 13.47
CA ARG A 176 20.14 8.31 12.40
C ARG A 176 19.93 6.92 12.98
N GLY A 177 19.17 6.11 12.27
CA GLY A 177 19.00 4.73 12.65
C GLY A 177 18.35 3.90 11.57
N VAL A 178 18.34 2.59 11.80
CA VAL A 178 17.68 1.59 10.95
C VAL A 178 16.77 0.77 11.82
N ILE A 179 15.53 0.59 11.37
CA ILE A 179 14.54 -0.28 12.01
C ILE A 179 14.35 -1.49 11.10
N GLU A 180 14.91 -2.63 11.53
CA GLU A 180 14.78 -3.92 10.87
C GLU A 180 13.89 -4.81 11.72
N ALA A 181 12.59 -4.78 11.43
CA ALA A 181 11.61 -5.52 12.22
C ALA A 181 10.47 -6.02 11.33
N PRO A 182 10.24 -7.35 11.25
CA PRO A 182 9.23 -7.91 10.36
C PRO A 182 7.82 -7.46 10.73
N ILE A 183 7.01 -7.10 9.71
CA ILE A 183 5.65 -6.59 9.88
C ILE A 183 4.64 -7.61 9.36
N GLY A 184 3.63 -7.87 10.17
CA GLY A 184 2.48 -8.71 9.84
C GLY A 184 1.21 -8.19 10.47
N ARG A 185 0.11 -8.87 10.21
CA ARG A 185 -1.18 -8.52 10.81
C ARG A 185 -1.14 -8.74 12.32
N SER A 186 -1.63 -7.77 13.08
CA SER A 186 -1.72 -7.87 14.54
C SER A 186 -2.61 -9.03 14.96
N GLU A 187 -2.14 -9.84 15.91
CA GLU A 187 -2.94 -10.91 16.51
C GLU A 187 -4.04 -10.36 17.45
N LYS A 188 -3.80 -9.18 18.03
CA LYS A 188 -4.73 -8.52 18.97
C LYS A 188 -5.82 -7.71 18.27
N ASP A 189 -5.50 -7.09 17.16
CA ASP A 189 -6.43 -6.26 16.36
C ASP A 189 -6.20 -6.48 14.88
N ARG A 190 -7.08 -7.23 14.24
CA ARG A 190 -6.98 -7.61 12.82
C ARG A 190 -7.04 -6.42 11.85
N LYS A 191 -7.45 -5.23 12.30
CA LYS A 191 -7.44 -4.00 11.50
C LYS A 191 -6.07 -3.33 11.48
N LYS A 192 -5.16 -3.72 12.39
CA LYS A 192 -3.81 -3.16 12.54
C LYS A 192 -2.73 -4.11 12.04
N GLN A 193 -1.58 -3.53 11.74
CA GLN A 193 -0.33 -4.23 11.54
C GLN A 193 0.50 -4.15 12.82
N ALA A 194 1.46 -5.06 12.99
CA ALA A 194 2.38 -5.06 14.13
C ALA A 194 3.72 -5.65 13.74
N VAL A 195 4.76 -5.33 14.50
CA VAL A 195 6.01 -6.08 14.46
C VAL A 195 5.76 -7.47 15.02
N THR A 196 6.05 -8.51 14.26
CA THR A 196 5.85 -9.91 14.63
C THR A 196 6.82 -10.81 13.89
N ALA A 197 7.34 -11.84 14.58
CA ALA A 197 8.25 -12.82 13.98
C ALA A 197 7.66 -13.57 12.77
N LYS A 198 6.34 -13.68 12.69
CA LYS A 198 5.61 -14.28 11.54
C LYS A 198 5.40 -13.28 10.39
N GLY A 199 5.85 -12.03 10.55
CA GLY A 199 5.70 -10.97 9.56
C GLY A 199 6.63 -11.12 8.37
N LYS A 200 6.46 -10.24 7.40
CA LYS A 200 7.37 -10.11 6.26
C LYS A 200 8.48 -9.12 6.61
N GLU A 201 9.69 -9.38 6.11
CA GLU A 201 10.83 -8.47 6.22
C GLU A 201 10.39 -7.02 5.95
N ALA A 202 10.80 -6.13 6.83
CA ALA A 202 10.54 -4.70 6.69
C ALA A 202 11.73 -3.90 7.24
N VAL A 203 12.21 -2.96 6.44
CA VAL A 203 13.37 -2.11 6.75
C VAL A 203 13.03 -0.66 6.49
N THR A 204 13.19 0.17 7.52
CA THR A 204 13.00 1.62 7.47
C THR A 204 14.25 2.30 8.03
N ARG A 205 14.86 3.19 7.26
CA ARG A 205 15.95 4.06 7.74
C ARG A 205 15.36 5.40 8.13
N PHE A 206 15.89 6.02 9.20
CA PHE A 206 15.49 7.35 9.58
C PHE A 206 16.69 8.27 9.78
N GLN A 207 16.47 9.54 9.54
CA GLN A 207 17.37 10.64 9.87
C GLN A 207 16.56 11.74 10.54
N VAL A 208 17.02 12.20 11.70
CA VAL A 208 16.45 13.37 12.38
C VAL A 208 16.80 14.63 11.58
N LEU A 209 15.78 15.42 11.28
CA LEU A 209 15.95 16.72 10.65
C LEU A 209 15.91 17.85 11.68
N GLU A 210 14.95 17.80 12.62
CA GLU A 210 14.76 18.86 13.63
C GLU A 210 14.10 18.30 14.89
N ARG A 211 14.50 18.77 16.07
CA ARG A 211 13.92 18.38 17.36
C ARG A 211 13.21 19.55 18.02
N PHE A 212 12.01 19.29 18.54
CA PHE A 212 11.14 20.32 19.16
C PHE A 212 10.80 20.00 20.63
N GLY A 213 11.59 19.17 21.30
CA GLY A 213 11.31 18.70 22.65
C GLY A 213 10.34 17.52 22.65
N ASP A 214 9.02 17.76 22.63
CA ASP A 214 8.01 16.70 22.65
C ASP A 214 7.77 16.06 21.28
N TYR A 215 8.32 16.60 20.22
CA TYR A 215 8.22 16.11 18.85
C TYR A 215 9.55 16.19 18.10
N THR A 216 9.67 15.38 17.07
CA THR A 216 10.83 15.37 16.17
C THR A 216 10.35 15.29 14.72
N LEU A 217 10.92 16.11 13.83
CA LEU A 217 10.80 15.96 12.39
C LEU A 217 11.87 14.97 11.93
N VAL A 218 11.45 13.92 11.22
CA VAL A 218 12.34 12.89 10.68
C VAL A 218 12.12 12.70 9.19
N GLU A 219 13.21 12.45 8.47
CA GLU A 219 13.18 11.87 7.14
C GLU A 219 13.29 10.35 7.25
N LEU A 220 12.42 9.62 6.57
CA LEU A 220 12.43 8.16 6.55
C LEU A 220 12.63 7.66 5.13
N THR A 221 13.56 6.74 4.96
CA THR A 221 13.80 6.07 3.66
C THR A 221 13.35 4.62 3.75
N LEU A 222 12.48 4.21 2.82
CA LEU A 222 11.93 2.86 2.76
C LEU A 222 12.76 1.96 1.83
N GLU A 223 13.28 0.84 2.33
CA GLU A 223 13.77 -0.26 1.51
C GLU A 223 12.62 -1.21 1.11
N THR A 224 11.69 -1.43 2.00
CA THR A 224 10.47 -2.24 1.81
C THR A 224 9.24 -1.34 1.90
N GLY A 225 8.08 -1.83 1.48
CA GLY A 225 6.81 -1.07 1.50
C GLY A 225 5.66 -1.90 2.06
N ARG A 226 5.72 -2.29 3.35
CA ARG A 226 4.62 -3.02 4.00
C ARG A 226 3.51 -2.06 4.40
N THR A 227 2.30 -2.57 4.49
CA THR A 227 1.14 -1.80 4.95
C THR A 227 1.44 -1.15 6.31
N HIS A 228 1.22 0.16 6.41
CA HIS A 228 1.49 0.98 7.60
C HIS A 228 2.95 0.94 8.10
N GLN A 229 3.92 0.58 7.28
CA GLN A 229 5.27 0.27 7.72
C GLN A 229 5.90 1.36 8.58
N ILE A 230 5.94 2.61 8.12
CA ILE A 230 6.51 3.73 8.88
C ILE A 230 5.79 3.91 10.21
N ARG A 231 4.47 3.88 10.19
CA ARG A 231 3.62 4.07 11.37
C ARG A 231 3.86 2.99 12.42
N VAL A 232 3.95 1.73 12.00
CA VAL A 232 4.24 0.59 12.87
C VAL A 232 5.67 0.64 13.40
N HIS A 233 6.67 0.91 12.55
CA HIS A 233 8.07 0.96 12.95
C HIS A 233 8.35 2.10 13.92
N MET A 234 7.82 3.30 13.67
CA MET A 234 8.02 4.43 14.58
C MET A 234 7.31 4.20 15.92
N ALA A 235 6.12 3.62 15.94
CA ALA A 235 5.45 3.21 17.18
C ALA A 235 6.22 2.12 17.92
N TYR A 236 6.80 1.15 17.20
CA TYR A 236 7.60 0.07 17.77
C TYR A 236 8.84 0.56 18.55
N ILE A 237 9.51 1.59 18.02
CA ILE A 237 10.67 2.21 18.73
C ILE A 237 10.26 3.28 19.77
N GLY A 238 8.96 3.44 20.05
CA GLY A 238 8.44 4.35 21.08
C GLY A 238 8.23 5.80 20.62
N HIS A 239 8.32 6.06 19.31
CA HIS A 239 8.16 7.39 18.71
C HIS A 239 7.05 7.39 17.63
N PRO A 240 5.78 7.11 17.98
CA PRO A 240 4.70 7.01 17.00
C PRO A 240 4.53 8.32 16.23
N VAL A 241 4.03 8.20 14.99
CA VAL A 241 3.75 9.37 14.15
C VAL A 241 2.66 10.23 14.82
N ALA A 242 2.87 11.54 14.87
CA ALA A 242 1.91 12.48 15.42
C ALA A 242 0.60 12.46 14.60
N GLY A 243 -0.53 12.57 15.27
CA GLY A 243 -1.86 12.51 14.64
C GLY A 243 -2.31 11.09 14.22
N ASP A 244 -1.52 10.06 14.48
CA ASP A 244 -1.87 8.68 14.12
C ASP A 244 -2.85 8.08 15.15
N GLU A 245 -4.12 8.00 14.77
CA GLU A 245 -5.18 7.46 15.63
C GLU A 245 -5.06 5.95 15.89
N ALA A 246 -4.37 5.23 14.99
CA ALA A 246 -4.26 3.77 15.10
C ALA A 246 -3.09 3.33 15.98
N TYR A 247 -1.95 4.02 15.90
CA TYR A 247 -0.70 3.63 16.52
C TYR A 247 -0.15 4.64 17.53
N GLY A 248 -0.67 5.86 17.54
CA GLY A 248 -0.25 6.94 18.42
C GLY A 248 -1.09 7.12 19.69
N PRO A 249 -0.67 7.99 20.59
CA PRO A 249 -1.44 8.36 21.78
C PRO A 249 -2.62 9.26 21.38
N ARG A 250 -3.65 9.30 22.26
CA ARG A 250 -4.81 10.19 22.07
C ARG A 250 -4.45 11.67 22.14
N LYS A 251 -3.48 12.02 23.00
CA LYS A 251 -2.95 13.37 23.13
C LYS A 251 -1.85 13.55 22.07
N THR A 252 -2.15 14.26 20.99
CA THR A 252 -1.28 14.41 19.84
C THR A 252 -1.59 15.70 19.08
N LEU A 253 -0.72 16.06 18.14
CA LEU A 253 -1.02 17.15 17.20
C LEU A 253 -2.32 16.86 16.45
N LYS A 254 -3.16 17.88 16.32
CA LYS A 254 -4.42 17.77 15.60
C LYS A 254 -4.19 18.05 14.13
N GLY A 255 -4.56 17.08 13.29
CA GLY A 255 -4.52 17.14 11.84
C GLY A 255 -5.61 16.25 11.24
N HIS A 256 -5.51 15.95 9.98
CA HIS A 256 -6.39 14.98 9.32
C HIS A 256 -5.71 13.61 9.25
N GLY A 257 -5.47 12.97 10.42
CA GLY A 257 -4.71 11.74 10.55
C GLY A 257 -3.21 11.98 10.79
N GLN A 258 -2.38 11.01 10.42
CA GLN A 258 -0.94 11.02 10.66
C GLN A 258 -0.19 12.11 9.89
N PHE A 259 0.71 12.82 10.57
CA PHE A 259 1.65 13.76 9.97
C PHE A 259 2.77 12.98 9.24
N LEU A 260 2.44 12.44 8.09
CA LEU A 260 3.30 11.62 7.24
C LEU A 260 3.12 12.02 5.78
N HIS A 261 4.21 12.34 5.10
CA HIS A 261 4.22 12.84 3.72
C HIS A 261 5.29 12.15 2.89
N ALA A 262 4.90 11.54 1.77
CA ALA A 262 5.81 10.97 0.77
C ALA A 262 6.47 12.10 -0.04
N ARG A 263 7.61 12.60 0.45
CA ARG A 263 8.25 13.81 -0.03
C ARG A 263 9.06 13.61 -1.30
N THR A 264 9.83 12.52 -1.38
CA THR A 264 10.73 12.27 -2.50
C THR A 264 10.47 10.90 -3.08
N LEU A 265 10.38 10.83 -4.40
CA LEU A 265 10.21 9.62 -5.17
C LEU A 265 11.21 9.59 -6.31
N GLY A 266 12.07 8.57 -6.34
CA GLY A 266 13.04 8.34 -7.41
C GLY A 266 12.90 6.93 -7.97
N PHE A 267 13.00 6.81 -9.28
CA PHE A 267 12.95 5.55 -10.00
C PHE A 267 13.66 5.62 -11.34
N THR A 268 13.97 4.47 -11.91
CA THR A 268 14.49 4.37 -13.27
C THR A 268 13.34 4.47 -14.27
N HIS A 269 13.38 5.46 -15.15
CA HIS A 269 12.34 5.64 -16.17
C HIS A 269 12.26 4.41 -17.08
N PRO A 270 11.06 3.78 -17.23
CA PRO A 270 10.95 2.45 -17.85
C PRO A 270 11.32 2.42 -19.34
N ARG A 271 11.25 3.54 -20.06
CA ARG A 271 11.63 3.64 -21.46
C ARG A 271 13.07 4.10 -21.66
N THR A 272 13.46 5.19 -20.99
CA THR A 272 14.77 5.81 -21.21
C THR A 272 15.90 5.17 -20.42
N GLY A 273 15.59 4.49 -19.29
CA GLY A 273 16.59 3.95 -18.39
C GLY A 273 17.29 5.01 -17.53
N GLU A 274 16.90 6.27 -17.62
CA GLU A 274 17.44 7.34 -16.80
C GLU A 274 16.82 7.33 -15.40
N VAL A 275 17.63 7.63 -14.40
CA VAL A 275 17.13 7.84 -13.03
C VAL A 275 16.46 9.20 -12.94
N VAL A 276 15.21 9.20 -12.56
CA VAL A 276 14.42 10.42 -12.35
C VAL A 276 14.03 10.55 -10.87
N GLU A 277 14.00 11.78 -10.37
CA GLU A 277 13.66 12.07 -8.98
C GLU A 277 12.70 13.26 -8.92
N PHE A 278 11.67 13.13 -8.10
CA PHE A 278 10.63 14.14 -7.88
C PHE A 278 10.52 14.44 -6.40
N THR A 279 10.23 15.68 -6.08
CA THR A 279 10.01 16.15 -4.71
C THR A 279 8.71 16.95 -4.66
N ALA A 280 7.89 16.73 -3.62
CA ALA A 280 6.68 17.50 -3.35
C ALA A 280 6.75 18.13 -1.95
N GLU A 281 6.27 19.36 -1.82
CA GLU A 281 6.16 20.00 -0.53
C GLU A 281 5.05 19.37 0.31
N ALA A 282 5.28 19.29 1.62
CA ALA A 282 4.26 18.81 2.54
C ALA A 282 3.05 19.74 2.54
N PRO A 283 1.83 19.22 2.74
CA PRO A 283 0.62 20.04 2.71
C PRO A 283 0.62 21.12 3.81
N ALA A 284 -0.16 22.19 3.59
CA ALA A 284 -0.20 23.36 4.47
C ALA A 284 -0.36 22.98 5.95
N ILE A 285 -1.24 22.05 6.29
CA ILE A 285 -1.45 21.60 7.67
C ILE A 285 -0.18 21.02 8.31
N PHE A 286 0.65 20.35 7.53
CA PHE A 286 1.93 19.81 7.99
C PHE A 286 2.95 20.95 8.23
N GLN A 287 3.02 21.90 7.31
CA GLN A 287 3.91 23.04 7.41
C GLN A 287 3.55 23.97 8.56
N GLU A 288 2.26 24.27 8.72
CA GLU A 288 1.73 25.03 9.85
C GLU A 288 2.07 24.37 11.21
N ALA A 289 1.97 23.03 11.28
CA ALA A 289 2.36 22.30 12.48
C ALA A 289 3.86 22.48 12.77
N LEU A 290 4.73 22.40 11.76
CA LEU A 290 6.16 22.64 11.92
C LEU A 290 6.46 24.05 12.37
N GLU A 291 5.80 25.08 11.81
CA GLU A 291 5.98 26.46 12.21
C GLU A 291 5.59 26.68 13.68
N LYS A 292 4.47 26.10 14.13
CA LYS A 292 4.05 26.15 15.53
C LYS A 292 5.06 25.48 16.46
N LEU A 293 5.56 24.31 16.07
CA LEU A 293 6.60 23.59 16.84
C LEU A 293 7.91 24.40 16.95
N ARG A 294 8.33 25.06 15.87
CA ARG A 294 9.52 25.92 15.84
C ARG A 294 9.40 27.13 16.74
N LYS A 295 8.19 27.70 16.83
CA LYS A 295 7.92 28.84 17.72
C LYS A 295 7.65 28.43 19.16
N ALA A 296 7.67 27.13 19.49
CA ALA A 296 7.21 26.58 20.76
C ALA A 296 5.77 26.99 21.14
N GLU A 297 4.95 27.29 20.13
CA GLU A 297 3.55 27.74 20.30
C GLU A 297 2.56 26.56 20.29
N TYR A 298 3.03 25.32 20.32
CA TYR A 298 2.13 24.19 20.38
C TYR A 298 1.59 24.02 21.80
N ILE A 299 0.29 24.21 21.91
CA ILE A 299 -0.45 23.86 23.12
C ILE A 299 -0.99 22.46 22.91
N VAL A 300 -0.59 21.57 23.75
CA VAL A 300 -1.02 20.17 23.77
C VAL A 300 -2.48 20.02 24.22
#